data_b018b2340c5cb1ad866b557c0bb289c7
#
_entry.id   b018b2340c5cb1ad866b557c0bb289c7
#
_cell.length_a   1.000
_cell.length_b   1.000
_cell.length_c   1.000
_cell.angle_alpha   90.00
_cell.angle_beta   90.00
_cell.angle_gamma   90.00
#
_symmetry.space_group_name_H-M   'P 1'
#
loop_
_entity.id
_entity.type
_entity.pdbx_description
1 polymer ?
#
loop_
_entity_poly.entity_id
_entity_poly.type
_entity_poly.pdbx_seq_one_letter_code
_entity_poly.pdbx_strand_id
1 'polypeptide(L)'
;MRKHRAHFWSVVFFMSFLLCLAGCAGRGENGKDPTDQGGAALEEQKFATKYIDLHLHLDGAVTTEIARELARLQGISLPEDDKELLKRLTVPDDCESLNDFLECFALPLSLMQTKEGLSEAVRLVADGCKAQGVIYAELRYAPQLHCDQGMTQEEAVQAALDGISKTDLKVNLILCCMRGEGNEDANEETLRLAKKYLVEDGGVVAIDIAGAEALFPTANYRELFAKAKELGIPFTIHAGEADGAESVKLALEYGARRIGHGVRSFEDPEVIQLLKEKQIPLEMCPTSNRQTHAVEDMSAYPFMEYLQQGLKVTLNTDDPGIEGTTLAREFRYMEQTFGLTAADERKLLENSVEAAFTTEKVKEWLRSELGLNK
;
A
#
# COMPACT_ATOMS: atom_id res chain seq x y z
N MET A 1 -17.90 -49.58 -11.34
CA MET A 1 -19.34 -49.94 -11.48
C MET A 1 -20.19 -48.89 -10.80
N ARG A 2 -21.22 -48.37 -11.57
CA ARG A 2 -22.33 -47.43 -11.24
C ARG A 2 -21.89 -45.97 -10.95
N LYS A 3 -21.95 -45.12 -11.87
CA LYS A 3 -22.92 -44.22 -12.55
C LYS A 3 -24.19 -43.94 -11.74
N HIS A 4 -24.41 -42.68 -11.35
CA HIS A 4 -25.72 -42.03 -11.46
C HIS A 4 -25.56 -40.53 -11.78
N ARG A 5 -26.33 -40.19 -12.77
CA ARG A 5 -26.58 -38.96 -13.49
C ARG A 5 -27.66 -38.11 -12.80
N ALA A 6 -27.50 -36.80 -12.88
CA ALA A 6 -28.39 -35.78 -13.48
C ALA A 6 -29.72 -35.41 -12.79
N HIS A 7 -29.98 -34.11 -12.69
CA HIS A 7 -30.98 -33.27 -13.41
C HIS A 7 -31.00 -31.90 -12.75
N PHE A 8 -30.63 -30.84 -13.46
CA PHE A 8 -31.40 -29.99 -14.36
C PHE A 8 -32.74 -29.48 -13.78
N TRP A 9 -32.81 -28.17 -13.41
CA TRP A 9 -34.02 -27.33 -13.58
C TRP A 9 -33.63 -25.88 -13.75
N SER A 10 -33.85 -25.41 -15.00
CA SER A 10 -33.92 -24.02 -15.40
C SER A 10 -35.29 -23.46 -15.05
N VAL A 11 -35.37 -22.25 -14.51
CA VAL A 11 -36.57 -21.43 -14.59
C VAL A 11 -36.22 -20.04 -15.01
N VAL A 12 -36.61 -19.76 -16.25
CA VAL A 12 -36.67 -18.42 -16.85
C VAL A 12 -37.99 -17.80 -16.42
N PHE A 13 -37.97 -16.53 -15.98
CA PHE A 13 -39.16 -15.69 -15.94
C PHE A 13 -38.89 -14.37 -16.64
N PHE A 14 -39.58 -14.22 -17.78
CA PHE A 14 -39.83 -12.99 -18.54
C PHE A 14 -41.09 -12.32 -18.01
N MET A 15 -41.17 -11.00 -18.10
CA MET A 15 -42.32 -10.11 -18.35
C MET A 15 -42.14 -8.82 -17.57
N SER A 16 -42.45 -7.67 -18.00
CA SER A 16 -42.92 -7.06 -19.26
C SER A 16 -42.96 -5.54 -19.04
N PHE A 17 -42.69 -4.84 -20.07
CA PHE A 17 -42.89 -3.39 -20.23
C PHE A 17 -44.36 -2.99 -20.02
N LEU A 18 -44.57 -1.82 -19.37
CA LEU A 18 -45.74 -0.99 -19.66
C LEU A 18 -45.39 0.49 -19.63
N LEU A 19 -45.43 1.11 -20.79
CA LEU A 19 -45.52 2.56 -20.99
C LEU A 19 -46.96 3.03 -20.64
N CYS A 20 -47.08 4.18 -20.00
CA CYS A 20 -48.24 5.02 -20.11
C CYS A 20 -47.84 6.49 -20.33
N LEU A 21 -48.06 6.96 -21.54
CA LEU A 21 -48.15 8.36 -21.93
C LEU A 21 -49.58 8.84 -21.69
N ALA A 22 -49.76 9.93 -21.01
CA ALA A 22 -50.90 10.82 -21.25
C ALA A 22 -50.55 12.24 -20.75
N GLY A 23 -50.51 13.15 -21.71
CA GLY A 23 -50.40 14.58 -21.46
C GLY A 23 -51.77 15.20 -21.19
N CYS A 24 -51.77 16.35 -20.58
CA CYS A 24 -52.73 17.42 -20.88
C CYS A 24 -52.23 18.77 -20.38
N ALA A 25 -52.41 19.77 -21.21
CA ALA A 25 -52.03 21.14 -20.99
C ALA A 25 -53.07 21.86 -20.11
N GLY A 26 -52.63 22.87 -19.32
CA GLY A 26 -53.49 23.83 -18.66
C GLY A 26 -52.71 25.10 -18.29
N ARG A 27 -53.17 26.22 -18.82
CA ARG A 27 -52.67 27.59 -18.67
C ARG A 27 -52.88 28.15 -17.26
N GLY A 28 -51.96 29.03 -16.83
CA GLY A 28 -52.44 30.34 -16.32
C GLY A 28 -51.94 30.78 -14.96
N GLU A 29 -51.19 31.83 -14.98
CA GLU A 29 -51.21 33.03 -14.12
C GLU A 29 -50.18 33.19 -13.00
N ASN A 30 -49.48 34.28 -13.15
CA ASN A 30 -48.66 35.12 -12.28
C ASN A 30 -48.82 34.95 -10.77
N GLY A 31 -47.71 34.64 -10.13
CA GLY A 31 -47.47 34.84 -8.70
C GLY A 31 -46.04 35.25 -8.46
N LYS A 32 -45.84 36.44 -7.93
CA LYS A 32 -44.55 37.08 -7.63
C LYS A 32 -43.69 36.20 -6.75
N ASP A 33 -42.45 36.07 -7.16
CA ASP A 33 -41.30 35.57 -6.42
C ASP A 33 -41.00 36.46 -5.19
N PRO A 34 -40.77 35.91 -4.02
CA PRO A 34 -39.82 36.50 -3.10
C PRO A 34 -38.84 35.46 -2.57
N THR A 35 -37.58 35.86 -2.59
CA THR A 35 -36.42 35.31 -1.93
C THR A 35 -35.47 34.50 -2.83
N ASP A 36 -34.70 35.26 -3.58
CA ASP A 36 -33.32 35.00 -3.83
C ASP A 36 -32.57 34.90 -2.47
N GLN A 37 -32.47 33.69 -1.93
CA GLN A 37 -31.52 33.37 -0.87
C GLN A 37 -30.42 32.53 -1.51
N GLY A 38 -29.23 33.14 -1.59
CA GLY A 38 -28.02 32.65 -2.14
C GLY A 38 -27.79 31.17 -1.88
N GLY A 39 -28.01 30.37 -2.91
CA GLY A 39 -27.43 29.06 -3.04
C GLY A 39 -25.94 29.26 -3.19
N ALA A 40 -25.17 29.08 -2.10
CA ALA A 40 -23.75 28.81 -2.23
C ALA A 40 -23.65 27.60 -3.16
N ALA A 41 -23.13 27.82 -4.36
CA ALA A 41 -22.76 26.74 -5.24
C ALA A 41 -21.82 25.85 -4.44
N LEU A 42 -22.24 24.61 -4.17
CA LEU A 42 -21.35 23.57 -3.71
C LEU A 42 -20.30 23.47 -4.81
N GLU A 43 -19.10 24.02 -4.58
CA GLU A 43 -17.94 23.74 -5.43
C GLU A 43 -17.86 22.22 -5.49
N GLU A 44 -18.00 21.67 -6.69
CA GLU A 44 -17.75 20.26 -6.96
C GLU A 44 -16.31 19.99 -6.50
N GLN A 45 -16.14 19.36 -5.34
CA GLN A 45 -14.83 19.03 -4.81
C GLN A 45 -14.19 18.06 -5.80
N LYS A 46 -13.15 18.51 -6.50
CA LYS A 46 -12.39 17.68 -7.42
C LYS A 46 -11.52 16.71 -6.62
N PHE A 47 -11.49 15.47 -7.05
CA PHE A 47 -10.56 14.46 -6.56
C PHE A 47 -9.10 14.89 -6.77
N ALA A 48 -8.21 14.43 -5.91
CA ALA A 48 -6.79 14.74 -5.97
C ALA A 48 -6.14 14.19 -7.25
N THR A 49 -5.08 14.86 -7.66
CA THR A 49 -4.19 14.41 -8.73
C THR A 49 -2.75 14.24 -8.25
N LYS A 50 -2.54 14.49 -6.95
CA LYS A 50 -1.25 14.35 -6.26
C LYS A 50 -1.45 13.44 -5.05
N TYR A 51 -0.52 12.52 -4.84
CA TYR A 51 -0.64 11.43 -3.88
C TYR A 51 0.60 11.29 -3.01
N ILE A 52 0.44 10.60 -1.88
CA ILE A 52 1.49 10.17 -0.97
C ILE A 52 1.37 8.66 -0.79
N ASP A 53 2.47 7.91 -1.00
CA ASP A 53 2.52 6.47 -0.78
C ASP A 53 3.49 6.15 0.36
N LEU A 54 2.97 5.61 1.44
CA LEU A 54 3.72 5.30 2.65
C LEU A 54 3.99 3.80 2.84
N HIS A 55 3.41 2.96 1.95
CA HIS A 55 3.56 1.52 1.97
C HIS A 55 3.75 1.01 0.54
N LEU A 56 5.01 0.95 0.12
CA LEU A 56 5.40 0.64 -1.25
C LEU A 56 6.69 -0.19 -1.22
N HIS A 57 6.59 -1.48 -1.56
CA HIS A 57 7.74 -2.36 -1.68
C HIS A 57 8.49 -2.14 -2.99
N LEU A 58 9.81 -2.02 -2.90
CA LEU A 58 10.67 -1.79 -4.06
C LEU A 58 10.60 -2.94 -5.07
N ASP A 59 10.72 -4.16 -4.58
CA ASP A 59 10.69 -5.40 -5.35
C ASP A 59 9.29 -5.68 -5.91
N GLY A 60 8.25 -5.35 -5.15
CA GLY A 60 6.87 -5.44 -5.60
C GLY A 60 6.42 -4.35 -6.59
N ALA A 61 7.23 -3.30 -6.76
CA ALA A 61 6.93 -2.20 -7.69
C ALA A 61 7.55 -2.38 -9.09
N VAL A 62 8.22 -3.51 -9.37
CA VAL A 62 8.88 -3.77 -10.66
C VAL A 62 7.84 -4.09 -11.73
N THR A 63 7.62 -3.15 -12.66
CA THR A 63 6.79 -3.37 -13.85
C THR A 63 7.55 -4.08 -14.98
N THR A 64 6.85 -4.49 -16.04
CA THR A 64 7.47 -5.07 -17.25
C THR A 64 8.54 -4.16 -17.84
N GLU A 65 8.29 -2.85 -17.90
CA GLU A 65 9.22 -1.86 -18.43
C GLU A 65 10.47 -1.76 -17.56
N ILE A 66 10.29 -1.71 -16.23
CA ILE A 66 11.40 -1.67 -15.27
C ILE A 66 12.22 -2.96 -15.36
N ALA A 67 11.55 -4.13 -15.37
CA ALA A 67 12.23 -5.42 -15.51
C ALA A 67 13.09 -5.50 -16.76
N ARG A 68 12.57 -5.02 -17.91
CA ARG A 68 13.34 -5.00 -19.17
C ARG A 68 14.56 -4.09 -19.09
N GLU A 69 14.43 -2.93 -18.49
CA GLU A 69 15.55 -2.00 -18.35
C GLU A 69 16.62 -2.55 -17.41
N LEU A 70 16.23 -3.11 -16.27
CA LEU A 70 17.15 -3.77 -15.33
C LEU A 70 17.87 -4.97 -15.96
N ALA A 71 17.13 -5.78 -16.72
CA ALA A 71 17.70 -6.92 -17.44
C ALA A 71 18.68 -6.49 -18.54
N ARG A 72 18.32 -5.44 -19.30
CA ARG A 72 19.21 -4.85 -20.32
C ARG A 72 20.52 -4.34 -19.70
N LEU A 73 20.43 -3.64 -18.58
CA LEU A 73 21.59 -3.10 -17.85
C LEU A 73 22.56 -4.20 -17.41
N GLN A 74 22.03 -5.34 -17.01
CA GLN A 74 22.80 -6.44 -16.42
C GLN A 74 23.07 -7.58 -17.41
N GLY A 75 22.61 -7.48 -18.66
CA GLY A 75 22.78 -8.54 -19.67
C GLY A 75 21.98 -9.82 -19.37
N ILE A 76 20.87 -9.69 -18.62
CA ILE A 76 19.98 -10.80 -18.27
C ILE A 76 18.95 -10.98 -19.39
N SER A 77 18.71 -12.24 -19.80
CA SER A 77 17.69 -12.55 -20.80
C SER A 77 16.33 -12.73 -20.16
N LEU A 78 15.33 -11.99 -20.64
CA LEU A 78 13.91 -12.12 -20.26
C LEU A 78 13.07 -12.65 -21.46
N PRO A 79 11.86 -13.17 -21.23
CA PRO A 79 10.94 -13.49 -22.31
C PRO A 79 10.75 -12.30 -23.24
N GLU A 80 10.77 -12.54 -24.57
CA GLU A 80 10.53 -11.49 -25.56
C GLU A 80 9.06 -11.02 -25.56
N ASP A 81 8.12 -11.94 -25.34
CA ASP A 81 6.69 -11.64 -25.24
C ASP A 81 6.38 -10.98 -23.90
N ASP A 82 5.81 -9.76 -23.96
CA ASP A 82 5.40 -8.99 -22.77
C ASP A 82 4.31 -9.69 -21.96
N LYS A 83 3.46 -10.49 -22.57
CA LYS A 83 2.44 -11.26 -21.84
C LYS A 83 3.05 -12.40 -21.03
N GLU A 84 4.11 -13.02 -21.56
CA GLU A 84 4.82 -14.04 -20.82
C GLU A 84 5.63 -13.43 -19.66
N LEU A 85 6.26 -12.28 -19.90
CA LEU A 85 6.97 -11.56 -18.85
C LEU A 85 6.01 -11.07 -17.77
N LEU A 86 4.87 -10.50 -18.15
CA LEU A 86 3.85 -10.04 -17.21
C LEU A 86 3.37 -11.17 -16.27
N LYS A 87 3.13 -12.37 -16.81
CA LYS A 87 2.75 -13.54 -16.01
C LYS A 87 3.79 -13.98 -14.96
N ARG A 88 5.04 -13.58 -15.15
CA ARG A 88 6.11 -13.87 -14.17
C ARG A 88 6.28 -12.77 -13.13
N LEU A 89 5.70 -11.60 -13.39
CA LEU A 89 5.79 -10.43 -12.54
C LEU A 89 4.52 -10.18 -11.73
N THR A 90 3.37 -10.65 -12.22
CA THR A 90 2.09 -10.35 -11.59
C THR A 90 1.50 -11.56 -10.87
N VAL A 91 0.76 -11.29 -9.83
CA VAL A 91 0.01 -12.29 -9.09
C VAL A 91 -0.96 -13.01 -10.04
N PRO A 92 -1.02 -14.35 -10.02
CA PRO A 92 -1.95 -15.11 -10.84
C PRO A 92 -3.40 -14.99 -10.31
N ASP A 93 -4.37 -15.17 -11.22
CA ASP A 93 -5.80 -15.07 -10.87
C ASP A 93 -6.26 -16.14 -9.85
N ASP A 94 -5.50 -17.22 -9.71
CA ASP A 94 -5.74 -18.34 -8.78
C ASP A 94 -4.88 -18.28 -7.51
N CYS A 95 -4.32 -17.13 -7.18
CA CYS A 95 -3.63 -16.90 -5.91
C CYS A 95 -4.62 -17.08 -4.75
N GLU A 96 -4.30 -17.95 -3.80
CA GLU A 96 -5.18 -18.31 -2.68
C GLU A 96 -4.69 -17.79 -1.32
N SER A 97 -3.45 -17.29 -1.25
CA SER A 97 -2.85 -16.88 0.02
C SER A 97 -1.69 -15.90 -0.15
N LEU A 98 -1.33 -15.22 0.95
CA LEU A 98 -0.12 -14.40 1.02
C LEU A 98 1.14 -15.22 0.63
N ASN A 99 1.22 -16.50 0.98
CA ASN A 99 2.39 -17.32 0.64
C ASN A 99 2.52 -17.54 -0.87
N ASP A 100 1.40 -17.76 -1.58
CA ASP A 100 1.40 -17.88 -3.06
C ASP A 100 1.77 -16.55 -3.70
N PHE A 101 1.27 -15.44 -3.14
CA PHE A 101 1.61 -14.08 -3.56
C PHE A 101 3.13 -13.81 -3.47
N LEU A 102 3.78 -14.24 -2.39
CA LEU A 102 5.22 -14.05 -2.18
C LEU A 102 6.10 -14.75 -3.22
N GLU A 103 5.60 -15.74 -3.95
CA GLU A 103 6.36 -16.39 -5.04
C GLU A 103 6.61 -15.45 -6.23
N CYS A 104 5.78 -14.41 -6.40
CA CYS A 104 5.93 -13.43 -7.49
C CYS A 104 7.19 -12.56 -7.37
N PHE A 105 7.80 -12.48 -6.19
CA PHE A 105 9.01 -11.67 -5.96
C PHE A 105 10.30 -12.26 -6.54
N ALA A 106 10.31 -13.53 -6.93
CA ALA A 106 11.54 -14.23 -7.38
C ALA A 106 12.19 -13.53 -8.58
N LEU A 107 11.42 -13.13 -9.60
CA LEU A 107 11.98 -12.44 -10.77
C LEU A 107 12.44 -11.00 -10.44
N PRO A 108 11.63 -10.14 -9.82
CA PRO A 108 12.07 -8.81 -9.37
C PRO A 108 13.37 -8.86 -8.57
N LEU A 109 13.44 -9.70 -7.54
CA LEU A 109 14.63 -9.83 -6.69
C LEU A 109 15.86 -10.26 -7.49
N SER A 110 15.71 -11.18 -8.46
CA SER A 110 16.84 -11.62 -9.30
C SER A 110 17.47 -10.50 -10.15
N LEU A 111 16.70 -9.43 -10.42
CA LEU A 111 17.13 -8.25 -11.19
C LEU A 111 17.81 -7.18 -10.31
N MET A 112 17.85 -7.36 -8.99
CA MET A 112 18.35 -6.37 -8.03
C MET A 112 19.50 -6.92 -7.15
N GLN A 113 20.26 -7.87 -7.67
CA GLN A 113 21.37 -8.53 -6.94
C GLN A 113 22.73 -7.84 -7.11
N THR A 114 22.77 -6.69 -7.82
CA THR A 114 23.98 -5.90 -8.01
C THR A 114 23.73 -4.47 -7.56
N LYS A 115 24.79 -3.75 -7.15
CA LYS A 115 24.70 -2.32 -6.76
C LYS A 115 24.04 -1.48 -7.85
N GLU A 116 24.42 -1.73 -9.08
CA GLU A 116 23.94 -1.00 -10.25
C GLU A 116 22.46 -1.32 -10.52
N GLY A 117 22.07 -2.60 -10.48
CA GLY A 117 20.70 -3.06 -10.65
C GLY A 117 19.77 -2.51 -9.54
N LEU A 118 20.21 -2.59 -8.27
CA LEU A 118 19.40 -2.10 -7.15
C LEU A 118 19.23 -0.57 -7.16
N SER A 119 20.34 0.18 -7.42
CA SER A 119 20.28 1.63 -7.53
C SER A 119 19.36 2.07 -8.67
N GLU A 120 19.44 1.43 -9.82
CA GLU A 120 18.60 1.76 -10.97
C GLU A 120 17.14 1.35 -10.72
N ALA A 121 16.87 0.24 -10.04
CA ALA A 121 15.51 -0.16 -9.65
C ALA A 121 14.86 0.93 -8.79
N VAL A 122 15.54 1.42 -7.75
CA VAL A 122 15.05 2.50 -6.89
C VAL A 122 14.71 3.75 -7.70
N ARG A 123 15.63 4.16 -8.59
CA ARG A 123 15.41 5.33 -9.45
C ARG A 123 14.19 5.15 -10.36
N LEU A 124 14.10 4.02 -11.05
CA LEU A 124 13.02 3.74 -12.01
C LEU A 124 11.65 3.66 -11.32
N VAL A 125 11.58 2.99 -10.15
CA VAL A 125 10.35 2.91 -9.35
C VAL A 125 9.94 4.31 -8.89
N ALA A 126 10.86 5.10 -8.36
CA ALA A 126 10.57 6.46 -7.92
C ALA A 126 10.10 7.36 -9.08
N ASP A 127 10.77 7.30 -10.24
CA ASP A 127 10.37 8.06 -11.42
C ASP A 127 8.99 7.61 -11.94
N GLY A 128 8.68 6.31 -11.89
CA GLY A 128 7.37 5.75 -12.22
C GLY A 128 6.27 6.26 -11.29
N CYS A 129 6.50 6.28 -9.98
CA CYS A 129 5.58 6.86 -8.99
C CYS A 129 5.33 8.35 -9.27
N LYS A 130 6.40 9.13 -9.52
CA LYS A 130 6.29 10.56 -9.86
C LYS A 130 5.45 10.79 -11.12
N ALA A 131 5.65 9.98 -12.16
CA ALA A 131 4.89 10.07 -13.41
C ALA A 131 3.39 9.79 -13.20
N GLN A 132 3.03 9.06 -12.13
CA GLN A 132 1.66 8.72 -11.74
C GLN A 132 1.05 9.72 -10.74
N GLY A 133 1.73 10.84 -10.44
CA GLY A 133 1.23 11.88 -9.53
C GLY A 133 1.62 11.71 -8.07
N VAL A 134 2.44 10.72 -7.73
CA VAL A 134 3.00 10.61 -6.37
C VAL A 134 4.02 11.75 -6.18
N ILE A 135 3.87 12.50 -5.10
CA ILE A 135 4.79 13.62 -4.76
C ILE A 135 5.72 13.28 -3.60
N TYR A 136 5.40 12.24 -2.83
CA TYR A 136 6.21 11.70 -1.75
C TYR A 136 5.97 10.19 -1.61
N ALA A 137 7.03 9.42 -1.45
CA ALA A 137 6.95 7.99 -1.23
C ALA A 137 7.92 7.51 -0.14
N GLU A 138 7.55 6.45 0.55
CA GLU A 138 8.43 5.70 1.43
C GLU A 138 8.60 4.30 0.86
N LEU A 139 9.71 4.11 0.13
CA LEU A 139 10.09 2.81 -0.45
C LEU A 139 10.63 1.90 0.63
N ARG A 140 10.07 0.70 0.76
CA ARG A 140 10.57 -0.33 1.67
C ARG A 140 11.15 -1.51 0.92
N TYR A 141 12.18 -2.14 1.47
CA TYR A 141 12.81 -3.33 0.95
C TYR A 141 13.67 -4.00 2.03
N ALA A 142 13.94 -5.29 1.88
CA ALA A 142 14.79 -6.05 2.79
C ALA A 142 16.22 -6.15 2.23
N PRO A 143 17.23 -5.45 2.80
CA PRO A 143 18.59 -5.47 2.26
C PRO A 143 19.18 -6.87 2.13
N GLN A 144 18.81 -7.79 3.02
CA GLN A 144 19.27 -9.17 3.04
C GLN A 144 18.85 -9.99 1.81
N LEU A 145 17.77 -9.60 1.11
CA LEU A 145 17.29 -10.30 -0.08
C LEU A 145 18.06 -9.92 -1.36
N HIS A 146 19.02 -9.02 -1.27
CA HIS A 146 19.81 -8.54 -2.41
C HIS A 146 21.27 -9.00 -2.34
N CYS A 147 21.57 -10.06 -1.58
CA CYS A 147 22.94 -10.50 -1.29
C CYS A 147 23.37 -11.78 -2.03
N ASP A 148 22.52 -12.38 -2.85
CA ASP A 148 22.75 -13.69 -3.47
C ASP A 148 23.94 -13.72 -4.45
N GLN A 149 24.31 -12.57 -5.02
CA GLN A 149 25.46 -12.43 -5.90
C GLN A 149 26.68 -11.80 -5.21
N GLY A 150 26.72 -11.83 -3.87
CA GLY A 150 27.88 -11.44 -3.07
C GLY A 150 27.91 -9.96 -2.65
N MET A 151 26.86 -9.19 -2.93
CA MET A 151 26.67 -7.87 -2.34
C MET A 151 26.37 -8.06 -0.85
N THR A 152 26.95 -7.21 0.00
CA THR A 152 26.59 -7.16 1.43
C THR A 152 25.32 -6.35 1.64
N GLN A 153 24.63 -6.56 2.76
CA GLN A 153 23.47 -5.72 3.11
C GLN A 153 23.83 -4.22 3.15
N GLU A 154 25.02 -3.87 3.62
CA GLU A 154 25.46 -2.48 3.64
C GLU A 154 25.63 -1.91 2.24
N GLU A 155 26.18 -2.68 1.30
CA GLU A 155 26.27 -2.27 -0.10
C GLU A 155 24.90 -2.14 -0.74
N ALA A 156 23.91 -2.98 -0.36
CA ALA A 156 22.53 -2.85 -0.79
C ALA A 156 21.89 -1.52 -0.28
N VAL A 157 22.11 -1.16 0.99
CA VAL A 157 21.65 0.11 1.53
C VAL A 157 22.29 1.29 0.80
N GLN A 158 23.58 1.24 0.55
CA GLN A 158 24.30 2.30 -0.19
C GLN A 158 23.80 2.43 -1.64
N ALA A 159 23.53 1.30 -2.31
CA ALA A 159 22.96 1.30 -3.66
C ALA A 159 21.57 1.92 -3.70
N ALA A 160 20.71 1.62 -2.73
CA ALA A 160 19.38 2.23 -2.64
C ALA A 160 19.47 3.74 -2.36
N LEU A 161 20.36 4.18 -1.46
CA LEU A 161 20.64 5.60 -1.21
C LEU A 161 21.17 6.33 -2.48
N ASP A 162 22.02 5.66 -3.25
CA ASP A 162 22.46 6.17 -4.56
C ASP A 162 21.29 6.31 -5.53
N GLY A 163 20.37 5.33 -5.55
CA GLY A 163 19.16 5.35 -6.38
C GLY A 163 18.24 6.53 -6.07
N ILE A 164 17.94 6.81 -4.80
CA ILE A 164 17.10 7.96 -4.43
C ILE A 164 17.77 9.31 -4.74
N SER A 165 19.09 9.36 -4.80
CA SER A 165 19.81 10.57 -5.17
C SER A 165 19.69 10.94 -6.67
N LYS A 166 19.20 10.00 -7.49
CA LYS A 166 19.08 10.12 -8.96
C LYS A 166 17.68 10.48 -9.44
N THR A 167 16.71 10.58 -8.54
CA THR A 167 15.33 10.97 -8.85
C THR A 167 15.02 12.34 -8.28
N ASP A 168 14.04 13.02 -8.89
CA ASP A 168 13.48 14.27 -8.35
C ASP A 168 12.26 14.03 -7.44
N LEU A 169 11.77 12.79 -7.28
CA LEU A 169 10.73 12.48 -6.30
C LEU A 169 11.29 12.62 -4.90
N LYS A 170 10.52 13.16 -3.97
CA LYS A 170 10.86 13.04 -2.54
C LYS A 170 10.61 11.62 -2.07
N VAL A 171 11.69 10.90 -1.80
CA VAL A 171 11.67 9.48 -1.40
C VAL A 171 12.46 9.29 -0.13
N ASN A 172 11.90 8.54 0.80
CA ASN A 172 12.57 7.97 1.96
C ASN A 172 12.64 6.45 1.86
N LEU A 173 13.57 5.83 2.57
CA LEU A 173 13.76 4.39 2.62
C LEU A 173 13.35 3.83 3.98
N ILE A 174 12.64 2.71 3.97
CA ILE A 174 12.36 1.88 5.14
C ILE A 174 13.06 0.54 4.93
N LEU A 175 13.93 0.14 5.87
CA LEU A 175 14.61 -1.15 5.78
C LEU A 175 13.76 -2.24 6.42
N CYS A 176 13.36 -3.26 5.65
CA CYS A 176 12.60 -4.38 6.15
C CYS A 176 13.51 -5.43 6.79
N CYS A 177 13.20 -5.81 8.02
CA CYS A 177 13.55 -7.11 8.56
C CYS A 177 12.63 -8.17 7.95
N MET A 178 13.04 -9.43 7.94
CA MET A 178 12.25 -10.51 7.36
C MET A 178 11.74 -11.48 8.42
N ARG A 179 10.48 -11.85 8.29
CA ARG A 179 9.90 -12.98 9.03
C ARG A 179 10.50 -14.28 8.48
N GLY A 180 10.66 -15.26 9.34
CA GLY A 180 11.20 -16.58 8.96
C GLY A 180 12.27 -17.06 9.92
N GLU A 181 12.47 -18.38 9.96
CA GLU A 181 13.55 -19.00 10.72
C GLU A 181 14.91 -18.70 10.07
N GLY A 182 15.93 -18.46 10.89
CA GLY A 182 17.30 -18.21 10.43
C GLY A 182 17.57 -16.80 9.91
N ASN A 183 16.61 -15.88 10.05
CA ASN A 183 16.77 -14.47 9.68
C ASN A 183 17.31 -13.59 10.84
N GLU A 184 17.57 -14.16 12.01
CA GLU A 184 17.90 -13.40 13.23
C GLU A 184 19.15 -12.54 13.02
N ASP A 185 20.26 -13.13 12.55
CA ASP A 185 21.52 -12.44 12.31
C ASP A 185 21.39 -11.38 11.20
N ALA A 186 20.65 -11.70 10.14
CA ALA A 186 20.41 -10.79 9.02
C ALA A 186 19.53 -9.61 9.45
N ASN A 187 18.52 -9.84 10.27
CA ASN A 187 17.68 -8.80 10.86
C ASN A 187 18.47 -7.91 11.84
N GLU A 188 19.39 -8.47 12.61
CA GLU A 188 20.30 -7.69 13.46
C GLU A 188 21.19 -6.76 12.64
N GLU A 189 21.72 -7.26 11.51
CA GLU A 189 22.49 -6.43 10.59
C GLU A 189 21.62 -5.32 9.98
N THR A 190 20.36 -5.63 9.60
CA THR A 190 19.40 -4.61 9.12
C THR A 190 19.19 -3.52 10.16
N LEU A 191 19.01 -3.86 11.46
CA LEU A 191 18.92 -2.88 12.54
C LEU A 191 20.17 -2.01 12.66
N ARG A 192 21.35 -2.64 12.62
CA ARG A 192 22.63 -1.94 12.68
C ARG A 192 22.76 -0.93 11.55
N LEU A 193 22.39 -1.34 10.33
CA LEU A 193 22.43 -0.48 9.15
C LEU A 193 21.39 0.63 9.22
N ALA A 194 20.16 0.32 9.63
CA ALA A 194 19.13 1.33 9.85
C ALA A 194 19.62 2.40 10.82
N LYS A 195 20.24 2.00 11.95
CA LYS A 195 20.82 2.96 12.88
C LYS A 195 21.96 3.77 12.30
N LYS A 196 22.84 3.13 11.50
CA LYS A 196 24.01 3.79 10.88
C LYS A 196 23.60 4.86 9.88
N TYR A 197 22.57 4.58 9.08
CA TYR A 197 22.11 5.45 8.00
C TYR A 197 20.85 6.25 8.34
N LEU A 198 20.40 6.22 9.60
CA LEU A 198 19.19 6.90 10.05
C LEU A 198 19.28 8.41 9.85
N VAL A 199 18.33 8.95 9.13
CA VAL A 199 18.12 10.39 8.93
C VAL A 199 16.65 10.75 9.13
N GLU A 200 16.33 12.03 9.21
CA GLU A 200 14.94 12.48 9.33
C GLU A 200 14.24 12.61 7.96
N ASP A 201 15.00 12.73 6.87
CA ASP A 201 14.49 12.89 5.50
C ASP A 201 15.59 12.64 4.46
N GLY A 202 15.23 12.16 3.27
CA GLY A 202 16.15 11.93 2.14
C GLY A 202 17.08 10.75 2.33
N GLY A 203 16.65 9.69 3.06
CA GLY A 203 17.45 8.50 3.30
C GLY A 203 16.69 7.43 4.08
N VAL A 204 17.38 6.66 4.91
CA VAL A 204 16.77 5.66 5.78
C VAL A 204 16.09 6.35 6.96
N VAL A 205 14.78 6.22 7.09
CA VAL A 205 13.98 6.91 8.12
C VAL A 205 13.34 5.99 9.14
N ALA A 206 13.20 4.70 8.82
CA ALA A 206 12.53 3.71 9.67
C ALA A 206 12.96 2.28 9.32
N ILE A 207 12.47 1.34 10.12
CA ILE A 207 12.44 -0.09 9.78
C ILE A 207 11.01 -0.61 9.73
N ASP A 208 10.87 -1.80 9.16
CA ASP A 208 9.65 -2.61 9.12
C ASP A 208 10.00 -4.08 9.36
N ILE A 209 9.00 -4.95 9.44
CA ILE A 209 9.13 -6.39 9.29
C ILE A 209 8.07 -6.90 8.31
N ALA A 210 8.49 -7.63 7.29
CA ALA A 210 7.65 -8.16 6.22
C ALA A 210 7.78 -9.68 6.07
N GLY A 211 6.96 -10.29 5.23
CA GLY A 211 6.95 -11.72 4.93
C GLY A 211 5.77 -12.46 5.59
N ALA A 212 5.83 -13.79 5.62
CA ALA A 212 4.71 -14.69 5.96
C ALA A 212 4.22 -14.53 7.41
N GLU A 213 3.33 -13.58 7.66
CA GLU A 213 2.84 -13.22 9.00
C GLU A 213 2.15 -14.41 9.69
N ALA A 214 1.29 -15.15 8.97
CA ALA A 214 0.56 -16.28 9.54
C ALA A 214 1.47 -17.42 10.01
N LEU A 215 2.63 -17.61 9.36
CA LEU A 215 3.60 -18.64 9.74
C LEU A 215 4.55 -18.15 10.85
N PHE A 216 4.86 -16.87 10.87
CA PHE A 216 5.81 -16.25 11.77
C PHE A 216 5.17 -15.01 12.43
N PRO A 217 4.31 -15.21 13.45
CA PRO A 217 3.51 -14.16 14.04
C PRO A 217 4.36 -13.07 14.72
N THR A 218 3.79 -11.88 14.85
CA THR A 218 4.45 -10.71 15.44
C THR A 218 5.02 -10.97 16.84
N ALA A 219 4.44 -11.91 17.60
CA ALA A 219 4.92 -12.33 18.91
C ALA A 219 6.40 -12.79 18.92
N ASN A 220 6.88 -13.35 17.83
CA ASN A 220 8.26 -13.89 17.70
C ASN A 220 9.32 -12.77 17.63
N TYR A 221 8.92 -11.52 17.37
CA TYR A 221 9.84 -10.40 17.07
C TYR A 221 9.89 -9.34 18.18
N ARG A 222 9.45 -9.67 19.40
CA ARG A 222 9.48 -8.76 20.56
C ARG A 222 10.87 -8.19 20.81
N GLU A 223 11.90 -9.02 20.79
CA GLU A 223 13.28 -8.61 21.08
C GLU A 223 13.85 -7.70 19.99
N LEU A 224 13.52 -7.97 18.73
CA LEU A 224 13.88 -7.14 17.57
C LEU A 224 13.39 -5.69 17.76
N PHE A 225 12.10 -5.52 18.08
CA PHE A 225 11.51 -4.19 18.24
C PHE A 225 11.88 -3.53 19.56
N ALA A 226 12.16 -4.29 20.62
CA ALA A 226 12.74 -3.75 21.85
C ALA A 226 14.11 -3.11 21.56
N LYS A 227 14.95 -3.79 20.78
CA LYS A 227 16.26 -3.28 20.35
C LYS A 227 16.14 -2.07 19.41
N ALA A 228 15.19 -2.09 18.45
CA ALA A 228 14.92 -0.93 17.58
C ALA A 228 14.54 0.31 18.40
N LYS A 229 13.67 0.12 19.40
CA LYS A 229 13.25 1.18 20.33
C LYS A 229 14.42 1.72 21.16
N GLU A 230 15.29 0.85 21.70
CA GLU A 230 16.50 1.24 22.43
C GLU A 230 17.45 2.06 21.56
N LEU A 231 17.61 1.68 20.28
CA LEU A 231 18.42 2.39 19.31
C LEU A 231 17.77 3.70 18.83
N GLY A 232 16.50 3.96 19.17
CA GLY A 232 15.75 5.13 18.75
C GLY A 232 15.41 5.12 17.26
N ILE A 233 15.28 3.93 16.66
CA ILE A 233 14.88 3.78 15.25
C ILE A 233 13.34 3.79 15.20
N PRO A 234 12.71 4.69 14.40
CA PRO A 234 11.28 4.61 14.15
C PRO A 234 10.92 3.32 13.41
N PHE A 235 9.70 2.81 13.60
CA PHE A 235 9.27 1.61 12.87
C PHE A 235 7.77 1.58 12.62
N THR A 236 7.42 0.96 11.51
CA THR A 236 6.12 0.37 11.20
C THR A 236 6.22 -1.14 11.37
N ILE A 237 5.10 -1.85 11.39
CA ILE A 237 5.07 -3.32 11.50
C ILE A 237 3.92 -3.82 10.61
N HIS A 238 4.20 -4.70 9.63
CA HIS A 238 3.15 -5.47 8.99
C HIS A 238 2.46 -6.30 10.06
N ALA A 239 1.19 -6.04 10.32
CA ALA A 239 0.43 -6.73 11.35
C ALA A 239 -1.07 -6.70 11.03
N GLY A 240 -1.75 -7.82 11.24
CA GLY A 240 -3.18 -7.95 10.98
C GLY A 240 -3.54 -7.97 9.50
N GLU A 241 -2.68 -8.51 8.67
CA GLU A 241 -2.96 -8.88 7.29
C GLU A 241 -3.32 -10.38 7.22
N ALA A 242 -2.38 -11.25 7.49
CA ALA A 242 -2.55 -12.71 7.45
C ALA A 242 -2.67 -13.34 8.86
N ASP A 243 -2.38 -12.58 9.93
CA ASP A 243 -2.64 -12.93 11.33
C ASP A 243 -3.74 -12.01 11.89
N GLY A 244 -4.30 -12.33 13.07
CA GLY A 244 -5.44 -11.62 13.65
C GLY A 244 -5.11 -10.31 14.37
N ALA A 245 -6.13 -9.75 15.04
CA ALA A 245 -6.02 -8.51 15.80
C ALA A 245 -4.94 -8.54 16.90
N GLU A 246 -4.59 -9.71 17.44
CA GLU A 246 -3.51 -9.87 18.44
C GLU A 246 -2.17 -9.41 17.87
N SER A 247 -1.89 -9.66 16.59
CA SER A 247 -0.68 -9.18 15.91
C SER A 247 -0.61 -7.65 15.92
N VAL A 248 -1.72 -6.96 15.64
CA VAL A 248 -1.83 -5.50 15.72
C VAL A 248 -1.63 -5.01 17.15
N LYS A 249 -2.26 -5.67 18.13
CA LYS A 249 -2.11 -5.34 19.55
C LYS A 249 -0.65 -5.38 20.01
N LEU A 250 0.06 -6.45 19.64
CA LEU A 250 1.48 -6.61 19.93
C LEU A 250 2.34 -5.53 19.27
N ALA A 251 2.05 -5.21 18.00
CA ALA A 251 2.75 -4.12 17.31
C ALA A 251 2.58 -2.78 18.02
N LEU A 252 1.38 -2.47 18.53
CA LEU A 252 1.11 -1.28 19.36
C LEU A 252 1.84 -1.30 20.69
N GLU A 253 1.95 -2.46 21.35
CA GLU A 253 2.70 -2.65 22.59
C GLU A 253 4.21 -2.46 22.38
N TYR A 254 4.75 -2.93 21.27
CA TYR A 254 6.17 -2.76 20.93
C TYR A 254 6.50 -1.29 20.66
N GLY A 255 5.51 -0.50 20.27
CA GLY A 255 5.64 0.94 20.06
C GLY A 255 5.76 1.32 18.59
N ALA A 256 5.18 0.53 17.71
CA ALA A 256 5.04 0.87 16.30
C ALA A 256 4.40 2.26 16.14
N ARG A 257 4.96 3.07 15.25
CA ARG A 257 4.42 4.39 14.95
C ARG A 257 3.34 4.34 13.86
N ARG A 258 3.31 3.26 13.09
CA ARG A 258 2.30 2.91 12.10
C ARG A 258 2.15 1.38 12.08
N ILE A 259 1.04 0.91 11.53
CA ILE A 259 0.78 -0.51 11.32
C ILE A 259 0.62 -0.73 9.82
N GLY A 260 1.45 -1.58 9.24
CA GLY A 260 1.27 -2.09 7.88
C GLY A 260 -0.02 -2.90 7.82
N HIS A 261 -0.90 -2.59 6.89
CA HIS A 261 -2.24 -3.11 6.72
C HIS A 261 -3.18 -2.85 7.89
N GLY A 262 -3.10 -3.64 8.96
CA GLY A 262 -3.99 -3.54 10.12
C GLY A 262 -5.44 -3.92 9.82
N VAL A 263 -5.70 -4.62 8.70
CA VAL A 263 -7.04 -4.94 8.19
C VAL A 263 -7.87 -5.68 9.24
N ARG A 264 -7.28 -6.69 9.89
CA ARG A 264 -7.99 -7.58 10.82
C ARG A 264 -8.13 -7.01 12.24
N SER A 265 -7.85 -5.71 12.43
CA SER A 265 -8.08 -5.04 13.71
C SER A 265 -9.55 -5.12 14.18
N PHE A 266 -10.51 -5.28 13.25
CA PHE A 266 -11.94 -5.41 13.56
C PHE A 266 -12.29 -6.64 14.39
N GLU A 267 -11.43 -7.65 14.41
CA GLU A 267 -11.65 -8.89 15.18
C GLU A 267 -11.63 -8.67 16.70
N ASP A 268 -11.00 -7.57 17.17
CA ASP A 268 -10.95 -7.22 18.58
C ASP A 268 -11.32 -5.73 18.81
N PRO A 269 -12.47 -5.45 19.44
CA PRO A 269 -12.88 -4.08 19.78
C PRO A 269 -11.89 -3.30 20.67
N GLU A 270 -11.07 -4.00 21.50
CA GLU A 270 -10.03 -3.34 22.29
C GLU A 270 -8.92 -2.78 21.39
N VAL A 271 -8.57 -3.51 20.32
CA VAL A 271 -7.55 -3.05 19.36
C VAL A 271 -8.05 -1.81 18.61
N ILE A 272 -9.31 -1.81 18.18
CA ILE A 272 -9.96 -0.62 17.59
C ILE A 272 -9.91 0.56 18.55
N GLN A 273 -10.22 0.34 19.81
CA GLN A 273 -10.17 1.41 20.81
C GLN A 273 -8.74 1.93 21.03
N LEU A 274 -7.75 1.04 21.13
CA LEU A 274 -6.34 1.42 21.26
C LEU A 274 -5.83 2.23 20.05
N LEU A 275 -6.18 1.82 18.84
CA LEU A 275 -5.83 2.55 17.60
C LEU A 275 -6.41 3.97 17.62
N LYS A 276 -7.67 4.13 18.06
CA LYS A 276 -8.32 5.43 18.20
C LYS A 276 -7.65 6.30 19.27
N GLU A 277 -7.39 5.74 20.44
CA GLU A 277 -6.79 6.49 21.54
C GLU A 277 -5.36 6.94 21.24
N LYS A 278 -4.58 6.06 20.66
CA LYS A 278 -3.18 6.33 20.32
C LYS A 278 -3.00 7.07 18.98
N GLN A 279 -4.05 7.13 18.17
CA GLN A 279 -4.02 7.73 16.83
C GLN A 279 -2.89 7.17 15.96
N ILE A 280 -2.65 5.85 16.04
CA ILE A 280 -1.66 5.16 15.22
C ILE A 280 -2.23 4.93 13.82
N PRO A 281 -1.55 5.37 12.74
CA PRO A 281 -2.00 5.17 11.38
C PRO A 281 -1.96 3.70 10.95
N LEU A 282 -2.99 3.29 10.18
CA LEU A 282 -3.04 2.02 9.45
C LEU A 282 -2.67 2.30 7.98
N GLU A 283 -1.69 1.57 7.46
CA GLU A 283 -1.24 1.65 6.06
C GLU A 283 -2.02 0.63 5.23
N MET A 284 -3.27 0.94 4.88
CA MET A 284 -4.15 -0.01 4.19
C MET A 284 -3.91 -0.03 2.69
N CYS A 285 -3.92 -1.24 2.10
CA CYS A 285 -3.59 -1.52 0.70
C CYS A 285 -4.71 -2.38 0.08
N PRO A 286 -5.80 -1.77 -0.45
CA PRO A 286 -7.01 -2.51 -0.82
C PRO A 286 -6.82 -3.58 -1.90
N THR A 287 -6.03 -3.31 -2.94
CA THR A 287 -5.77 -4.30 -4.00
C THR A 287 -4.96 -5.47 -3.46
N SER A 288 -3.89 -5.20 -2.69
CA SER A 288 -3.11 -6.23 -2.00
C SER A 288 -4.01 -7.07 -1.10
N ASN A 289 -4.75 -6.43 -0.20
CA ASN A 289 -5.60 -7.15 0.76
C ASN A 289 -6.69 -8.00 0.11
N ARG A 290 -7.11 -7.66 -1.11
CA ARG A 290 -7.99 -8.50 -1.92
C ARG A 290 -7.24 -9.70 -2.51
N GLN A 291 -6.02 -9.50 -3.03
CA GLN A 291 -5.24 -10.54 -3.71
C GLN A 291 -4.57 -11.52 -2.73
N THR A 292 -4.20 -11.04 -1.53
CA THR A 292 -3.66 -11.89 -0.45
C THR A 292 -4.74 -12.56 0.39
N HIS A 293 -6.02 -12.31 0.08
CA HIS A 293 -7.17 -12.80 0.85
C HIS A 293 -7.13 -12.41 2.34
N ALA A 294 -6.63 -11.21 2.64
CA ALA A 294 -6.62 -10.67 4.00
C ALA A 294 -8.05 -10.55 4.58
N VAL A 295 -9.06 -10.47 3.71
CA VAL A 295 -10.48 -10.66 4.01
C VAL A 295 -11.10 -11.61 2.99
N GLU A 296 -12.01 -12.49 3.45
CA GLU A 296 -12.68 -13.46 2.56
C GLU A 296 -13.63 -12.77 1.58
N ASP A 297 -14.31 -11.73 2.02
CA ASP A 297 -15.28 -10.96 1.24
C ASP A 297 -14.97 -9.45 1.30
N MET A 298 -14.58 -8.89 0.18
CA MET A 298 -14.28 -7.45 0.09
C MET A 298 -15.49 -6.55 0.37
N SER A 299 -16.73 -7.05 0.35
CA SER A 299 -17.88 -6.26 0.80
C SER A 299 -17.82 -5.96 2.31
N ALA A 300 -17.06 -6.74 3.07
CA ALA A 300 -16.80 -6.56 4.50
C ALA A 300 -15.44 -5.87 4.79
N TYR A 301 -14.76 -5.33 3.75
CA TYR A 301 -13.48 -4.66 3.92
C TYR A 301 -13.62 -3.43 4.81
N PRO A 302 -12.90 -3.34 5.94
CA PRO A 302 -13.24 -2.41 7.01
C PRO A 302 -12.75 -0.96 6.77
N PHE A 303 -12.16 -0.66 5.63
CA PHE A 303 -11.51 0.61 5.32
C PHE A 303 -12.40 1.84 5.62
N MET A 304 -13.60 1.87 5.01
CA MET A 304 -14.52 3.00 5.18
C MET A 304 -15.07 3.07 6.61
N GLU A 305 -15.31 1.92 7.24
CA GLU A 305 -15.74 1.85 8.63
C GLU A 305 -14.66 2.42 9.56
N TYR A 306 -13.39 2.06 9.37
CA TYR A 306 -12.28 2.60 10.15
C TYR A 306 -12.16 4.12 10.00
N LEU A 307 -12.22 4.60 8.77
CA LEU A 307 -12.16 6.04 8.48
C LEU A 307 -13.32 6.80 9.15
N GLN A 308 -14.55 6.29 9.03
CA GLN A 308 -15.76 6.88 9.63
C GLN A 308 -15.73 6.84 11.17
N GLN A 309 -15.13 5.80 11.74
CA GLN A 309 -14.93 5.69 13.18
C GLN A 309 -13.80 6.59 13.71
N GLY A 310 -13.07 7.30 12.87
CA GLY A 310 -12.01 8.23 13.24
C GLY A 310 -10.65 7.58 13.49
N LEU A 311 -10.43 6.35 12.99
CA LEU A 311 -9.07 5.79 12.91
C LEU A 311 -8.27 6.56 11.86
N LYS A 312 -6.97 6.69 12.08
CA LYS A 312 -6.06 7.22 11.06
C LYS A 312 -5.78 6.14 10.02
N VAL A 313 -6.43 6.23 8.88
CA VAL A 313 -6.19 5.33 7.74
C VAL A 313 -5.43 6.09 6.68
N THR A 314 -4.45 5.45 6.04
CA THR A 314 -3.79 5.90 4.81
C THR A 314 -4.06 4.89 3.71
N LEU A 315 -4.10 5.35 2.46
CA LEU A 315 -4.30 4.51 1.28
C LEU A 315 -2.97 4.38 0.55
N ASN A 316 -2.55 3.14 0.28
CA ASN A 316 -1.24 2.83 -0.25
C ASN A 316 -1.33 1.71 -1.31
N THR A 317 -0.24 1.48 -2.04
CA THR A 317 -0.22 0.49 -3.11
C THR A 317 0.28 -0.88 -2.69
N ASP A 318 1.25 -0.97 -1.78
CA ASP A 318 2.00 -2.18 -1.42
C ASP A 318 2.94 -2.66 -2.54
N ASP A 319 2.48 -3.50 -3.45
CA ASP A 319 3.25 -4.14 -4.51
C ASP A 319 2.68 -3.82 -5.92
N PRO A 320 2.68 -2.54 -6.33
CA PRO A 320 1.90 -2.10 -7.50
C PRO A 320 2.30 -2.77 -8.83
N GLY A 321 3.54 -3.23 -8.97
CA GLY A 321 3.99 -3.99 -10.14
C GLY A 321 3.41 -5.41 -10.17
N ILE A 322 3.45 -6.10 -9.04
CA ILE A 322 2.90 -7.46 -8.86
C ILE A 322 1.38 -7.43 -8.95
N GLU A 323 0.75 -6.46 -8.32
CA GLU A 323 -0.71 -6.32 -8.23
C GLU A 323 -1.36 -5.73 -9.47
N GLY A 324 -0.58 -5.11 -10.34
CA GLY A 324 -1.08 -4.41 -11.52
C GLY A 324 -1.86 -3.14 -11.18
N THR A 325 -1.53 -2.46 -10.09
CA THR A 325 -2.21 -1.27 -9.60
C THR A 325 -1.34 0.00 -9.65
N THR A 326 -1.89 1.11 -9.22
CA THR A 326 -1.24 2.39 -8.97
C THR A 326 -2.03 3.12 -7.90
N LEU A 327 -1.43 4.08 -7.20
CA LEU A 327 -2.16 4.79 -6.15
C LEU A 327 -3.42 5.50 -6.68
N ALA A 328 -3.37 6.06 -7.89
CA ALA A 328 -4.56 6.62 -8.55
C ALA A 328 -5.65 5.57 -8.85
N ARG A 329 -5.27 4.30 -9.09
CA ARG A 329 -6.22 3.20 -9.26
C ARG A 329 -6.80 2.77 -7.91
N GLU A 330 -6.00 2.76 -6.85
CA GLU A 330 -6.48 2.47 -5.49
C GLU A 330 -7.56 3.49 -5.07
N PHE A 331 -7.31 4.79 -5.24
CA PHE A 331 -8.33 5.82 -4.95
C PHE A 331 -9.59 5.61 -5.79
N ARG A 332 -9.46 5.35 -7.09
CA ARG A 332 -10.61 5.08 -7.96
C ARG A 332 -11.35 3.79 -7.57
N TYR A 333 -10.64 2.75 -7.17
CA TYR A 333 -11.23 1.52 -6.69
C TYR A 333 -12.07 1.76 -5.43
N MET A 334 -11.55 2.54 -4.48
CA MET A 334 -12.26 2.91 -3.27
C MET A 334 -13.47 3.80 -3.57
N GLU A 335 -13.35 4.74 -4.50
CA GLU A 335 -14.46 5.58 -4.97
C GLU A 335 -15.60 4.72 -5.56
N GLN A 336 -15.28 3.86 -6.51
CA GLN A 336 -16.27 3.10 -7.28
C GLN A 336 -16.89 1.95 -6.47
N THR A 337 -16.13 1.31 -5.60
CA THR A 337 -16.56 0.11 -4.88
C THR A 337 -17.14 0.43 -3.52
N PHE A 338 -16.56 1.40 -2.80
CA PHE A 338 -16.89 1.70 -1.41
C PHE A 338 -17.48 3.10 -1.21
N GLY A 339 -17.63 3.88 -2.28
CA GLY A 339 -18.25 5.20 -2.20
C GLY A 339 -17.37 6.26 -1.51
N LEU A 340 -16.02 6.12 -1.61
CA LEU A 340 -15.08 7.12 -1.11
C LEU A 340 -15.40 8.49 -1.71
N THR A 341 -15.60 9.49 -0.88
CA THR A 341 -15.89 10.86 -1.31
C THR A 341 -14.64 11.71 -1.41
N ALA A 342 -14.70 12.85 -2.10
CA ALA A 342 -13.59 13.80 -2.14
C ALA A 342 -13.20 14.34 -0.75
N ALA A 343 -14.14 14.39 0.20
CA ALA A 343 -13.86 14.76 1.59
C ALA A 343 -13.07 13.65 2.32
N ASP A 344 -13.42 12.38 2.05
CA ASP A 344 -12.69 11.23 2.59
C ASP A 344 -11.28 11.16 2.01
N GLU A 345 -11.14 11.37 0.69
CA GLU A 345 -9.84 11.44 0.02
C GLU A 345 -8.94 12.52 0.65
N ARG A 346 -9.50 13.73 0.85
CA ARG A 346 -8.79 14.80 1.54
C ARG A 346 -8.32 14.36 2.92
N LYS A 347 -9.18 13.67 3.69
CA LYS A 347 -8.85 13.15 5.02
C LYS A 347 -7.74 12.10 4.97
N LEU A 348 -7.76 11.20 3.99
CA LEU A 348 -6.69 10.22 3.77
C LEU A 348 -5.35 10.90 3.49
N LEU A 349 -5.33 11.92 2.62
CA LEU A 349 -4.12 12.68 2.32
C LEU A 349 -3.60 13.45 3.55
N GLU A 350 -4.48 14.03 4.36
CA GLU A 350 -4.11 14.64 5.65
C GLU A 350 -3.46 13.61 6.59
N ASN A 351 -4.07 12.43 6.71
CA ASN A 351 -3.52 11.33 7.50
C ASN A 351 -2.14 10.89 6.97
N SER A 352 -1.98 10.80 5.65
CA SER A 352 -0.70 10.41 5.03
C SER A 352 0.40 11.43 5.31
N VAL A 353 0.10 12.74 5.24
CA VAL A 353 1.07 13.78 5.61
C VAL A 353 1.49 13.65 7.07
N GLU A 354 0.53 13.45 7.99
CA GLU A 354 0.84 13.30 9.42
C GLU A 354 1.64 12.05 9.73
N ALA A 355 1.31 10.94 9.05
CA ALA A 355 1.92 9.62 9.23
C ALA A 355 3.34 9.52 8.66
N ALA A 356 3.70 10.33 7.68
CA ALA A 356 4.99 10.26 6.98
C ALA A 356 6.19 10.38 7.93
N PHE A 357 7.17 9.50 7.75
CA PHE A 357 8.46 9.55 8.45
C PHE A 357 9.37 10.57 7.78
N THR A 358 9.14 11.83 8.08
CA THR A 358 9.88 12.95 7.51
C THR A 358 9.84 14.17 8.45
N THR A 359 10.52 15.25 8.07
CA THR A 359 10.58 16.49 8.83
C THR A 359 9.29 17.31 8.72
N GLU A 360 8.99 18.15 9.73
CA GLU A 360 7.86 19.08 9.65
C GLU A 360 7.94 20.01 8.44
N LYS A 361 9.13 20.41 8.02
CA LYS A 361 9.32 21.21 6.80
C LYS A 361 8.80 20.51 5.55
N VAL A 362 9.03 19.20 5.42
CA VAL A 362 8.51 18.41 4.30
C VAL A 362 7.00 18.23 4.44
N LYS A 363 6.48 18.00 5.63
CA LYS A 363 5.02 17.89 5.88
C LYS A 363 4.30 19.20 5.55
N GLU A 364 4.85 20.36 5.88
CA GLU A 364 4.32 21.67 5.48
C GLU A 364 4.29 21.82 3.96
N TRP A 365 5.37 21.43 3.27
CA TRP A 365 5.43 21.43 1.81
C TRP A 365 4.36 20.48 1.23
N LEU A 366 4.21 19.27 1.75
CA LEU A 366 3.16 18.32 1.32
C LEU A 366 1.76 18.91 1.50
N ARG A 367 1.45 19.52 2.65
CA ARG A 367 0.15 20.19 2.88
C ARG A 367 -0.09 21.28 1.82
N SER A 368 0.94 22.04 1.48
CA SER A 368 0.84 23.07 0.44
C SER A 368 0.58 22.51 -0.94
N GLU A 369 1.32 21.47 -1.34
CA GLU A 369 1.19 20.82 -2.64
C GLU A 369 -0.18 20.13 -2.83
N LEU A 370 -0.77 19.63 -1.75
CA LEU A 370 -2.06 18.96 -1.71
C LEU A 370 -3.23 19.94 -1.46
N GLY A 371 -2.95 21.24 -1.27
CA GLY A 371 -4.01 22.23 -0.98
C GLY A 371 -4.68 22.01 0.38
N LEU A 372 -3.97 21.46 1.36
CA LEU A 372 -4.49 21.16 2.71
C LEU A 372 -4.32 22.31 3.72
N ASN A 373 -3.67 23.42 3.33
CA ASN A 373 -3.37 24.58 4.16
C ASN A 373 -4.60 25.51 4.30
N LYS A 374 -5.75 25.04 4.77
CA LYS A 374 -6.90 25.90 5.04
C LYS A 374 -7.42 25.72 6.45
#